data_ea69806318075025683d98678810b70d
#
_entry.id   ea69806318075025683d98678810b70d
#
_cell.length_a   1.000
_cell.length_b   1.000
_cell.length_c   1.000
_cell.angle_alpha   90.00
_cell.angle_beta   90.00
_cell.angle_gamma   90.00
#
_symmetry.space_group_name_H-M   'P 1'
#
loop_
_entity.id
_entity.type
_entity.pdbx_description
1 polymer ?
#
loop_
_entity_poly.entity_id
_entity_poly.type
_entity_poly.pdbx_seq_one_letter_code
_entity_poly.pdbx_strand_id
1 'polypeptide(L)'
;MLIAGSVPGMAAAQPAASDTAARSSVAAEIRSAASGKLRDFYGTRGYWPLWSDKGKVRAEPAQALLALLDSADQDGLRSRDYDARGLLRAIKEADASGDPKALARVDVALSKALATYVADVRRPSKAVKMRYLDPEVEPQAPDAAEVLRAAAVAPSLATYVEKAGWMSPLYMKLRVASGAYATRWGGLPAVNVPTDVKMRPGGSSGEIAILRHRLGLPDGVDYDKALAAKVKLFQADHGLDADGIAGAQTIEALNRGPGYFARILQLNLERARLLPGPWVRHVEVDAASARLYYYSGGELDGSMKVVAGAKESQTPMMAGMIRYATLNPYWNVPPDLVERKIAPKILDGATLRKMRYEALSDWTADAQTLNQSEIDWQAVAAGQRELRVRQLPGGNNAMGKIKFMFPNDLGIYLHDTPDRALFAKPVRHFSNGCVRLEDAQRLGRWFFGKTPTAESDAPEQYVPLPRPVPVYVTYLTVVPTADGVQFLPDDYGRDGE
;
A
#
# COMPACT_ATOMS: atom_id res chain seq x y z
N MET A 1 -42.09 42.37 -17.65
CA MET A 1 -42.36 42.76 -16.27
C MET A 1 -41.62 41.73 -15.38
N LEU A 2 -40.37 42.05 -15.05
CA LEU A 2 -39.49 41.23 -14.23
C LEU A 2 -39.65 41.65 -12.78
N ILE A 3 -40.07 40.73 -11.92
CA ILE A 3 -40.15 40.95 -10.47
C ILE A 3 -38.85 40.45 -9.88
N ALA A 4 -37.98 41.36 -9.42
CA ALA A 4 -36.80 41.10 -8.66
C ALA A 4 -37.15 40.77 -7.21
N GLY A 5 -37.05 39.47 -6.81
CA GLY A 5 -37.16 39.07 -5.41
C GLY A 5 -35.84 39.29 -4.71
N SER A 6 -35.79 40.20 -3.76
CA SER A 6 -34.67 40.42 -2.85
C SER A 6 -34.57 39.27 -1.85
N VAL A 7 -33.43 38.54 -1.86
CA VAL A 7 -33.05 37.57 -0.83
C VAL A 7 -32.56 38.37 0.41
N PRO A 8 -33.12 38.16 1.61
CA PRO A 8 -32.59 38.78 2.80
C PRO A 8 -31.24 38.21 3.13
N GLY A 9 -30.20 39.08 3.15
CA GLY A 9 -28.86 38.70 3.59
C GLY A 9 -28.91 38.26 5.06
N MET A 10 -28.48 37.03 5.33
CA MET A 10 -28.16 36.59 6.70
C MET A 10 -26.97 37.41 7.17
N ALA A 11 -27.20 38.42 7.96
CA ALA A 11 -26.18 39.12 8.69
C ALA A 11 -25.49 38.12 9.65
N ALA A 12 -24.21 37.86 9.44
CA ALA A 12 -23.41 37.12 10.41
C ALA A 12 -23.44 37.87 11.73
N ALA A 13 -23.95 37.25 12.79
CA ALA A 13 -24.00 37.82 14.10
C ALA A 13 -22.59 38.24 14.55
N GLN A 14 -22.36 39.52 14.85
CA GLN A 14 -21.08 39.96 15.41
C GLN A 14 -20.90 39.31 16.79
N PRO A 15 -19.70 38.72 17.07
CA PRO A 15 -19.44 38.15 18.38
C PRO A 15 -19.56 39.19 19.49
N ALA A 16 -20.11 38.77 20.62
CA ALA A 16 -20.27 39.67 21.78
C ALA A 16 -18.91 40.24 22.23
N ALA A 17 -18.87 41.47 22.72
CA ALA A 17 -17.62 42.13 23.10
C ALA A 17 -16.81 41.36 24.17
N SER A 18 -17.49 40.65 25.07
CA SER A 18 -16.88 39.74 26.06
C SER A 18 -16.14 38.53 25.41
N ASP A 19 -16.68 37.98 24.32
CA ASP A 19 -16.08 36.86 23.61
C ASP A 19 -14.81 37.29 22.86
N THR A 20 -14.81 38.50 22.33
CA THR A 20 -13.64 39.09 21.66
C THR A 20 -12.51 39.40 22.67
N ALA A 21 -12.83 39.90 23.86
CA ALA A 21 -11.86 40.19 24.92
C ALA A 21 -11.22 38.86 25.45
N ALA A 22 -12.02 37.84 25.69
CA ALA A 22 -11.54 36.51 26.12
C ALA A 22 -10.62 35.90 25.08
N ARG A 23 -10.98 35.95 23.80
CA ARG A 23 -10.11 35.43 22.70
C ARG A 23 -8.82 36.23 22.59
N SER A 24 -8.84 37.56 22.78
CA SER A 24 -7.66 38.42 22.72
C SER A 24 -6.67 38.10 23.83
N SER A 25 -7.14 37.81 25.06
CA SER A 25 -6.23 37.40 26.16
C SER A 25 -5.56 36.04 25.93
N VAL A 26 -6.30 35.05 25.43
CA VAL A 26 -5.71 33.75 25.04
C VAL A 26 -4.72 33.93 23.89
N ALA A 27 -5.01 34.78 22.89
CA ALA A 27 -4.11 35.07 21.76
C ALA A 27 -2.76 35.64 22.20
N ALA A 28 -2.77 36.54 23.19
CA ALA A 28 -1.53 37.10 23.75
C ALA A 28 -0.65 36.01 24.41
N GLU A 29 -1.27 35.09 25.13
CA GLU A 29 -0.57 33.96 25.75
C GLU A 29 -0.09 32.94 24.72
N ILE A 30 -0.85 32.66 23.65
CA ILE A 30 -0.40 31.78 22.53
C ILE A 30 0.84 32.38 21.85
N ARG A 31 0.91 33.72 21.67
CA ARG A 31 2.08 34.41 21.10
C ARG A 31 3.34 34.12 21.91
N SER A 32 3.21 34.03 23.23
CA SER A 32 4.31 33.72 24.14
C SER A 32 4.66 32.21 24.14
N ALA A 33 3.65 31.34 24.08
CA ALA A 33 3.81 29.87 24.20
C ALA A 33 4.23 29.16 22.89
N ALA A 34 3.79 29.70 21.74
CA ALA A 34 4.05 29.05 20.45
C ALA A 34 5.50 29.28 19.98
N SER A 35 6.11 28.24 19.42
CA SER A 35 7.48 28.26 18.89
C SER A 35 7.58 27.51 17.55
N GLY A 36 8.64 27.75 16.78
CA GLY A 36 8.89 27.07 15.50
C GLY A 36 7.68 27.13 14.56
N LYS A 37 7.36 26.04 13.90
CA LYS A 37 6.25 25.91 12.93
C LYS A 37 4.86 26.22 13.51
N LEU A 38 4.66 26.00 14.82
CA LEU A 38 3.44 26.40 15.50
C LEU A 38 3.33 27.93 15.58
N ARG A 39 4.43 28.61 15.85
CA ARG A 39 4.46 30.08 15.84
C ARG A 39 4.15 30.64 14.45
N ASP A 40 4.68 30.02 13.40
CA ASP A 40 4.39 30.40 12.03
C ASP A 40 2.89 30.26 11.73
N PHE A 41 2.29 29.12 12.11
CA PHE A 41 0.85 28.89 11.95
C PHE A 41 0.00 29.91 12.71
N TYR A 42 0.23 30.05 14.03
CA TYR A 42 -0.57 30.95 14.83
C TYR A 42 -0.35 32.43 14.42
N GLY A 43 0.85 32.80 13.98
CA GLY A 43 1.17 34.13 13.48
C GLY A 43 0.30 34.56 12.30
N THR A 44 0.08 33.64 11.32
CA THR A 44 -0.77 33.94 10.14
C THR A 44 -2.23 34.20 10.47
N ARG A 45 -2.67 33.79 11.66
CA ARG A 45 -4.05 34.00 12.13
C ARG A 45 -4.16 34.96 13.33
N GLY A 46 -3.17 35.82 13.52
CA GLY A 46 -3.15 36.80 14.63
C GLY A 46 -3.12 36.16 16.02
N TYR A 47 -2.56 34.94 16.11
CA TYR A 47 -2.50 34.10 17.30
C TYR A 47 -3.87 33.69 17.88
N TRP A 48 -4.96 33.81 17.10
CA TRP A 48 -6.27 33.33 17.51
C TRP A 48 -6.25 31.82 17.80
N PRO A 49 -6.89 31.39 18.91
CA PRO A 49 -6.91 29.98 19.29
C PRO A 49 -7.61 29.13 18.23
N LEU A 50 -7.15 27.88 18.09
CA LEU A 50 -7.75 26.85 17.21
C LEU A 50 -8.72 25.95 17.99
N TRP A 51 -8.35 25.60 19.21
CA TRP A 51 -9.01 24.60 20.05
C TRP A 51 -9.84 25.20 21.17
N SER A 52 -9.80 26.49 21.41
CA SER A 52 -10.58 27.12 22.48
C SER A 52 -11.47 28.23 21.95
N ASP A 53 -12.64 28.39 22.62
CA ASP A 53 -13.63 29.42 22.36
C ASP A 53 -14.35 29.75 23.65
N LYS A 54 -14.68 31.04 23.85
CA LYS A 54 -15.45 31.56 25.01
C LYS A 54 -14.88 31.13 26.37
N GLY A 55 -13.56 31.09 26.50
CA GLY A 55 -12.88 30.71 27.74
C GLY A 55 -12.93 29.22 28.07
N LYS A 56 -13.23 28.35 27.10
CA LYS A 56 -13.29 26.89 27.24
C LYS A 56 -12.61 26.20 26.07
N VAL A 57 -12.12 24.99 26.28
CA VAL A 57 -11.67 24.12 25.18
C VAL A 57 -12.88 23.60 24.41
N ARG A 58 -12.79 23.58 23.09
CA ARG A 58 -13.82 23.02 22.20
C ARG A 58 -13.87 21.51 22.38
N ALA A 59 -14.89 21.02 23.05
CA ALA A 59 -14.97 19.63 23.55
C ALA A 59 -14.91 18.61 22.41
N GLU A 60 -15.74 18.79 21.36
CA GLU A 60 -15.86 17.83 20.24
C GLU A 60 -14.53 17.58 19.51
N PRO A 61 -13.80 18.59 18.99
CA PRO A 61 -12.52 18.34 18.32
C PRO A 61 -11.42 17.85 19.27
N ALA A 62 -11.44 18.27 20.55
CA ALA A 62 -10.47 17.78 21.53
C ALA A 62 -10.69 16.30 21.85
N GLN A 63 -11.95 15.86 22.03
CA GLN A 63 -12.30 14.44 22.22
C GLN A 63 -11.93 13.59 21.00
N ALA A 64 -12.21 14.09 19.77
CA ALA A 64 -11.82 13.43 18.55
C ALA A 64 -10.29 13.22 18.47
N LEU A 65 -9.50 14.24 18.85
CA LEU A 65 -8.05 14.12 18.87
C LEU A 65 -7.58 13.11 19.93
N LEU A 66 -8.09 13.17 21.15
CA LEU A 66 -7.71 12.22 22.19
C LEU A 66 -8.01 10.77 21.78
N ALA A 67 -9.17 10.51 21.18
CA ALA A 67 -9.54 9.18 20.66
C ALA A 67 -8.59 8.73 19.54
N LEU A 68 -8.21 9.66 18.63
CA LEU A 68 -7.26 9.38 17.55
C LEU A 68 -5.89 9.01 18.11
N LEU A 69 -5.37 9.75 19.09
CA LEU A 69 -4.07 9.50 19.72
C LEU A 69 -4.05 8.20 20.54
N ASP A 70 -5.12 7.89 21.25
CA ASP A 70 -5.26 6.62 21.99
C ASP A 70 -5.28 5.41 21.04
N SER A 71 -5.76 5.57 19.81
CA SER A 71 -5.81 4.51 18.80
C SER A 71 -4.54 4.41 17.93
N ALA A 72 -3.51 5.21 18.18
CA ALA A 72 -2.30 5.30 17.35
C ALA A 72 -1.52 3.96 17.23
N ASP A 73 -1.66 3.06 18.21
CA ASP A 73 -1.07 1.71 18.14
C ASP A 73 -1.63 0.90 16.94
N GLN A 74 -2.87 1.17 16.50
CA GLN A 74 -3.45 0.55 15.32
C GLN A 74 -2.78 1.03 14.02
N ASP A 75 -2.11 2.18 14.07
CA ASP A 75 -1.30 2.73 12.98
C ASP A 75 0.18 2.30 13.09
N GLY A 76 0.51 1.43 14.04
CA GLY A 76 1.88 1.04 14.34
C GLY A 76 2.73 2.11 14.99
N LEU A 77 2.09 3.16 15.47
CA LEU A 77 2.71 4.20 16.27
C LEU A 77 2.58 3.83 17.75
N ARG A 78 3.32 4.49 18.61
CA ARG A 78 3.21 4.25 20.05
C ARG A 78 2.29 5.29 20.68
N SER A 79 1.06 4.92 21.01
CA SER A 79 0.05 5.82 21.58
C SER A 79 0.56 6.59 22.82
N ARG A 80 1.41 5.94 23.65
CA ARG A 80 2.05 6.56 24.81
C ARG A 80 2.94 7.79 24.48
N ASP A 81 3.47 7.89 23.26
CA ASP A 81 4.34 8.99 22.85
C ASP A 81 3.55 10.31 22.65
N TYR A 82 2.22 10.23 22.55
CA TYR A 82 1.33 11.38 22.38
C TYR A 82 0.72 11.88 23.68
N ASP A 83 0.88 11.18 24.79
CA ASP A 83 0.37 11.55 26.13
C ASP A 83 -1.09 12.03 26.16
N ALA A 84 -2.00 11.31 25.52
CA ALA A 84 -3.42 11.65 25.47
C ALA A 84 -4.03 11.85 26.87
N ARG A 85 -3.58 11.09 27.88
CA ARG A 85 -4.02 11.25 29.27
C ARG A 85 -3.55 12.55 29.91
N GLY A 86 -2.31 13.00 29.61
CA GLY A 86 -1.79 14.29 30.06
C GLY A 86 -2.55 15.43 29.41
N LEU A 87 -2.82 15.35 28.11
CA LEU A 87 -3.66 16.32 27.39
C LEU A 87 -5.06 16.43 28.01
N LEU A 88 -5.71 15.29 28.32
CA LEU A 88 -7.04 15.27 28.96
C LEU A 88 -7.03 15.97 30.33
N ARG A 89 -5.99 15.74 31.15
CA ARG A 89 -5.84 16.45 32.44
C ARG A 89 -5.69 17.96 32.25
N ALA A 90 -4.81 18.36 31.34
CA ALA A 90 -4.58 19.77 31.03
C ALA A 90 -5.85 20.49 30.51
N ILE A 91 -6.66 19.80 29.67
CA ILE A 91 -7.96 20.30 29.21
C ILE A 91 -8.89 20.57 30.42
N LYS A 92 -9.05 19.60 31.32
CA LYS A 92 -9.91 19.71 32.50
C LYS A 92 -9.48 20.87 33.42
N GLU A 93 -8.19 21.02 33.66
CA GLU A 93 -7.62 22.11 34.48
C GLU A 93 -7.85 23.48 33.84
N ALA A 94 -7.63 23.61 32.53
CA ALA A 94 -7.85 24.83 31.79
C ALA A 94 -9.35 25.24 31.79
N ASP A 95 -10.23 24.26 31.57
CA ASP A 95 -11.68 24.48 31.59
C ASP A 95 -12.21 24.85 32.99
N ALA A 96 -11.64 24.27 34.05
CA ALA A 96 -12.04 24.57 35.43
C ALA A 96 -11.60 25.99 35.84
N SER A 97 -10.37 26.38 35.46
CA SER A 97 -9.83 27.70 35.84
C SER A 97 -10.32 28.84 34.95
N GLY A 98 -10.55 28.60 33.65
CA GLY A 98 -10.80 29.62 32.65
C GLY A 98 -9.59 30.56 32.43
N ASP A 99 -8.41 30.19 32.96
CA ASP A 99 -7.18 31.01 32.86
C ASP A 99 -6.68 31.08 31.41
N PRO A 100 -6.51 32.26 30.81
CA PRO A 100 -6.03 32.43 29.45
C PRO A 100 -4.69 31.73 29.17
N LYS A 101 -3.80 31.73 30.17
CA LYS A 101 -2.47 31.06 30.04
C LYS A 101 -2.60 29.53 30.02
N ALA A 102 -3.50 28.97 30.83
CA ALA A 102 -3.79 27.51 30.79
C ALA A 102 -4.44 27.13 29.47
N LEU A 103 -5.43 27.88 29.00
CA LEU A 103 -6.09 27.69 27.70
C LEU A 103 -5.10 27.77 26.53
N ALA A 104 -4.19 28.73 26.52
CA ALA A 104 -3.17 28.91 25.50
C ALA A 104 -2.19 27.71 25.45
N ARG A 105 -1.76 27.20 26.62
CA ARG A 105 -0.89 26.04 26.69
C ARG A 105 -1.57 24.79 26.11
N VAL A 106 -2.83 24.57 26.43
CA VAL A 106 -3.63 23.46 25.90
C VAL A 106 -3.83 23.61 24.40
N ASP A 107 -4.16 24.81 23.90
CA ASP A 107 -4.36 25.07 22.48
C ASP A 107 -3.10 24.74 21.67
N VAL A 108 -1.92 25.18 22.14
CA VAL A 108 -0.62 24.87 21.53
C VAL A 108 -0.28 23.37 21.64
N ALA A 109 -0.57 22.74 22.78
CA ALA A 109 -0.30 21.31 22.99
C ALA A 109 -1.15 20.40 22.08
N LEU A 110 -2.45 20.67 21.94
CA LEU A 110 -3.35 19.96 21.02
C LEU A 110 -2.92 20.14 19.56
N SER A 111 -2.55 21.37 19.17
CA SER A 111 -2.01 21.64 17.82
C SER A 111 -0.74 20.86 17.55
N LYS A 112 0.19 20.81 18.51
CA LYS A 112 1.42 20.02 18.41
C LYS A 112 1.09 18.53 18.26
N ALA A 113 0.22 18.00 19.10
CA ALA A 113 -0.15 16.59 19.09
C ALA A 113 -0.78 16.18 17.75
N LEU A 114 -1.74 16.95 17.22
CA LEU A 114 -2.33 16.73 15.90
C LEU A 114 -1.27 16.71 14.79
N ALA A 115 -0.44 17.76 14.74
CA ALA A 115 0.58 17.89 13.70
C ALA A 115 1.62 16.76 13.77
N THR A 116 2.04 16.38 14.99
CA THR A 116 2.98 15.27 15.21
C THR A 116 2.37 13.94 14.76
N TYR A 117 1.13 13.64 15.16
CA TYR A 117 0.45 12.41 14.74
C TYR A 117 0.32 12.33 13.21
N VAL A 118 -0.12 13.40 12.56
CA VAL A 118 -0.28 13.42 11.09
C VAL A 118 1.06 13.25 10.38
N ALA A 119 2.13 13.87 10.89
CA ALA A 119 3.47 13.70 10.34
C ALA A 119 3.97 12.26 10.52
N ASP A 120 3.75 11.67 11.69
CA ASP A 120 4.20 10.31 11.99
C ASP A 120 3.45 9.25 11.18
N VAL A 121 2.11 9.37 11.06
CA VAL A 121 1.31 8.42 10.28
C VAL A 121 1.60 8.49 8.79
N ARG A 122 2.08 9.63 8.28
CA ARG A 122 2.43 9.84 6.87
C ARG A 122 3.92 9.70 6.57
N ARG A 123 4.74 9.49 7.60
CA ARG A 123 6.18 9.27 7.40
C ARG A 123 6.42 7.87 6.88
N PRO A 124 7.18 7.70 5.76
CA PRO A 124 7.57 6.40 5.29
C PRO A 124 8.32 5.62 6.38
N SER A 125 7.94 4.36 6.59
CA SER A 125 8.62 3.48 7.53
C SER A 125 9.98 3.06 7.00
N LYS A 126 10.99 3.05 7.87
CA LYS A 126 12.31 2.49 7.55
C LYS A 126 12.29 0.97 7.42
N ALA A 127 11.23 0.31 7.91
CA ALA A 127 11.07 -1.14 7.83
C ALA A 127 10.70 -1.62 6.43
N VAL A 128 10.17 -0.74 5.56
CA VAL A 128 9.76 -1.08 4.20
C VAL A 128 10.63 -0.32 3.21
N LYS A 129 11.34 -1.06 2.36
CA LYS A 129 12.17 -0.48 1.30
C LYS A 129 11.35 -0.39 0.01
N MET A 130 10.94 0.81 -0.36
CA MET A 130 10.37 1.14 -1.67
C MET A 130 11.41 1.93 -2.46
N ARG A 131 11.66 1.53 -3.70
CA ARG A 131 12.54 2.28 -4.60
C ARG A 131 11.73 3.33 -5.36
N TYR A 132 11.97 4.59 -5.07
CA TYR A 132 11.36 5.70 -5.80
C TYR A 132 12.23 6.09 -6.99
N LEU A 133 11.64 6.07 -8.19
CA LEU A 133 12.31 6.40 -9.45
C LEU A 133 12.13 7.87 -9.81
N ASP A 134 11.04 8.44 -9.36
CA ASP A 134 10.67 9.84 -9.58
C ASP A 134 10.38 10.49 -8.21
N PRO A 135 10.93 11.67 -7.91
CA PRO A 135 10.69 12.34 -6.63
C PRO A 135 9.21 12.65 -6.34
N GLU A 136 8.41 12.82 -7.40
CA GLU A 136 6.99 13.17 -7.29
C GLU A 136 6.14 12.04 -6.71
N VAL A 137 6.62 10.79 -6.74
CA VAL A 137 5.89 9.64 -6.20
C VAL A 137 6.36 9.24 -4.80
N GLU A 138 7.39 9.89 -4.27
CA GLU A 138 7.88 9.66 -2.92
C GLU A 138 6.97 10.34 -1.89
N PRO A 139 6.41 9.61 -0.90
CA PRO A 139 5.58 10.19 0.15
C PRO A 139 6.35 11.23 0.97
N GLN A 140 5.79 12.42 1.11
CA GLN A 140 6.33 13.47 1.94
C GLN A 140 5.52 13.62 3.22
N ALA A 141 6.19 13.67 4.37
CA ALA A 141 5.54 14.02 5.62
C ALA A 141 5.10 15.49 5.56
N PRO A 142 3.83 15.81 5.85
CA PRO A 142 3.36 17.18 5.77
C PRO A 142 4.00 18.05 6.85
N ASP A 143 4.22 19.34 6.53
CA ASP A 143 4.68 20.32 7.48
C ASP A 143 3.60 20.59 8.54
N ALA A 144 4.00 20.76 9.80
CA ALA A 144 3.07 21.01 10.89
C ALA A 144 2.17 22.23 10.67
N ALA A 145 2.70 23.30 10.07
CA ALA A 145 1.92 24.49 9.78
C ALA A 145 0.90 24.25 8.64
N GLU A 146 1.21 23.37 7.68
CA GLU A 146 0.27 22.97 6.62
C GLU A 146 -0.90 22.17 7.19
N VAL A 147 -0.64 21.18 8.04
CA VAL A 147 -1.66 20.41 8.74
C VAL A 147 -2.61 21.31 9.50
N LEU A 148 -2.06 22.26 10.26
CA LEU A 148 -2.86 23.16 11.09
C LEU A 148 -3.61 24.21 10.27
N ARG A 149 -3.04 24.70 9.16
CA ARG A 149 -3.78 25.58 8.23
C ARG A 149 -4.97 24.87 7.62
N ALA A 150 -4.80 23.62 7.18
CA ALA A 150 -5.90 22.80 6.67
C ALA A 150 -6.97 22.56 7.75
N ALA A 151 -6.56 22.26 8.98
CA ALA A 151 -7.47 22.11 10.11
C ALA A 151 -8.27 23.38 10.40
N ALA A 152 -7.62 24.56 10.33
CA ALA A 152 -8.22 25.86 10.65
C ALA A 152 -9.28 26.32 9.62
N VAL A 153 -9.18 25.90 8.37
CA VAL A 153 -10.13 26.25 7.30
C VAL A 153 -11.16 25.13 7.03
N ALA A 154 -11.05 24.01 7.72
CA ALA A 154 -12.01 22.91 7.57
C ALA A 154 -13.41 23.34 8.05
N PRO A 155 -14.49 22.89 7.39
CA PRO A 155 -15.87 23.20 7.81
C PRO A 155 -16.15 22.74 9.26
N SER A 156 -15.53 21.66 9.72
CA SER A 156 -15.54 21.16 11.10
C SER A 156 -14.15 20.69 11.49
N LEU A 157 -13.61 21.27 12.57
CA LEU A 157 -12.33 20.83 13.13
C LEU A 157 -12.42 19.39 13.66
N ALA A 158 -13.53 19.00 14.28
CA ALA A 158 -13.74 17.65 14.78
C ALA A 158 -13.67 16.61 13.62
N THR A 159 -14.44 16.85 12.56
CA THR A 159 -14.44 15.98 11.37
C THR A 159 -13.07 15.94 10.69
N TYR A 160 -12.34 17.05 10.65
CA TYR A 160 -10.96 17.06 10.14
C TYR A 160 -10.05 16.17 10.97
N VAL A 161 -10.13 16.27 12.29
CA VAL A 161 -9.33 15.48 13.23
C VAL A 161 -9.66 13.97 13.11
N GLU A 162 -10.95 13.60 13.06
CA GLU A 162 -11.38 12.22 12.86
C GLU A 162 -10.80 11.60 11.58
N LYS A 163 -10.65 12.41 10.55
CA LYS A 163 -10.10 11.98 9.25
C LYS A 163 -8.58 12.17 9.13
N ALA A 164 -7.91 12.72 10.14
CA ALA A 164 -6.49 13.04 10.04
C ALA A 164 -5.58 11.84 9.83
N GLY A 165 -5.97 10.66 10.36
CA GLY A 165 -5.30 9.37 10.14
C GLY A 165 -5.71 8.65 8.86
N TRP A 166 -6.61 9.24 8.04
CA TRP A 166 -7.06 8.59 6.82
C TRP A 166 -5.99 8.69 5.72
N MET A 167 -5.62 7.54 5.13
CA MET A 167 -4.61 7.44 4.05
C MET A 167 -5.25 6.97 2.74
N SER A 168 -5.79 5.75 2.74
CA SER A 168 -6.48 5.13 1.62
C SER A 168 -7.53 4.15 2.13
N PRO A 169 -8.51 3.73 1.31
CA PRO A 169 -9.48 2.70 1.69
C PRO A 169 -8.80 1.39 2.12
N LEU A 170 -7.74 0.99 1.43
CA LEU A 170 -6.97 -0.21 1.78
C LEU A 170 -6.31 -0.07 3.16
N TYR A 171 -5.61 1.05 3.39
CA TYR A 171 -4.97 1.32 4.69
C TYR A 171 -5.98 1.27 5.83
N MET A 172 -7.14 1.94 5.68
CA MET A 172 -8.18 1.96 6.71
C MET A 172 -8.77 0.57 6.96
N LYS A 173 -8.98 -0.24 5.92
CA LYS A 173 -9.43 -1.62 6.08
C LYS A 173 -8.41 -2.47 6.82
N LEU A 174 -7.12 -2.37 6.48
CA LEU A 174 -6.05 -3.08 7.19
C LEU A 174 -5.93 -2.63 8.64
N ARG A 175 -6.06 -1.33 8.91
CA ARG A 175 -6.05 -0.76 10.27
C ARG A 175 -7.18 -1.35 11.15
N VAL A 176 -8.41 -1.32 10.64
CA VAL A 176 -9.56 -1.90 11.33
C VAL A 176 -9.40 -3.42 11.52
N ALA A 177 -8.97 -4.10 10.47
CA ALA A 177 -8.76 -5.54 10.49
C ALA A 177 -7.63 -5.97 11.45
N SER A 178 -6.58 -5.15 11.60
CA SER A 178 -5.52 -5.37 12.59
C SER A 178 -6.07 -5.33 14.04
N GLY A 179 -6.93 -4.35 14.33
CA GLY A 179 -7.61 -4.28 15.63
C GLY A 179 -8.53 -5.48 15.88
N ALA A 180 -9.30 -5.89 14.88
CA ALA A 180 -10.16 -7.08 14.96
C ALA A 180 -9.35 -8.36 15.15
N TYR A 181 -8.21 -8.49 14.46
CA TYR A 181 -7.29 -9.62 14.64
C TYR A 181 -6.73 -9.68 16.07
N ALA A 182 -6.24 -8.55 16.59
CA ALA A 182 -5.72 -8.47 17.94
C ALA A 182 -6.78 -8.88 18.99
N THR A 183 -8.03 -8.46 18.82
CA THR A 183 -9.15 -8.83 19.68
C THR A 183 -9.46 -10.33 19.59
N ARG A 184 -9.47 -10.91 18.39
CA ARG A 184 -9.85 -12.31 18.14
C ARG A 184 -8.78 -13.31 18.54
N TRP A 185 -7.50 -12.99 18.27
CA TRP A 185 -6.38 -13.92 18.37
C TRP A 185 -5.28 -13.48 19.35
N GLY A 186 -5.16 -12.17 19.63
CA GLY A 186 -4.04 -11.61 20.39
C GLY A 186 -3.97 -12.05 21.86
N GLY A 187 -5.12 -12.33 22.48
CA GLY A 187 -5.21 -12.76 23.89
C GLY A 187 -5.17 -14.27 24.11
N LEU A 188 -4.94 -15.07 23.07
CA LEU A 188 -4.95 -16.52 23.19
C LEU A 188 -3.71 -17.07 23.95
N PRO A 189 -3.86 -18.18 24.72
CA PRO A 189 -2.75 -18.78 25.44
C PRO A 189 -1.57 -19.15 24.52
N ALA A 190 -0.35 -18.84 24.94
CA ALA A 190 0.88 -19.16 24.21
C ALA A 190 1.34 -20.59 24.57
N VAL A 191 0.60 -21.59 24.10
CA VAL A 191 0.90 -23.02 24.31
C VAL A 191 1.20 -23.65 22.97
N ASN A 192 2.27 -24.45 22.89
CA ASN A 192 2.62 -25.19 21.70
C ASN A 192 1.73 -26.44 21.55
N VAL A 193 1.17 -26.61 20.36
CA VAL A 193 0.42 -27.80 19.96
C VAL A 193 1.40 -28.80 19.35
N PRO A 194 1.35 -30.10 19.73
CA PRO A 194 2.21 -31.14 19.15
C PRO A 194 2.08 -31.22 17.62
N THR A 195 3.21 -31.31 16.91
CA THR A 195 3.28 -31.22 15.43
C THR A 195 3.15 -32.58 14.73
N ASP A 196 3.34 -33.65 15.45
CA ASP A 196 3.36 -35.04 14.93
C ASP A 196 1.96 -35.69 14.89
N VAL A 197 0.92 -34.96 15.31
CA VAL A 197 -0.44 -35.46 15.42
C VAL A 197 -1.38 -34.70 14.48
N LYS A 198 -2.17 -35.43 13.70
CA LYS A 198 -3.29 -34.89 12.93
C LYS A 198 -4.58 -35.03 13.70
N MET A 199 -5.15 -33.91 14.14
CA MET A 199 -6.41 -33.88 14.93
C MET A 199 -7.58 -33.50 14.03
N ARG A 200 -8.70 -34.25 14.14
CA ARG A 200 -9.89 -34.10 13.28
C ARG A 200 -11.18 -34.24 14.06
N PRO A 201 -12.32 -33.71 13.56
CA PRO A 201 -13.62 -33.84 14.20
C PRO A 201 -13.97 -35.30 14.55
N GLY A 202 -14.50 -35.50 15.72
CA GLY A 202 -14.85 -36.81 16.28
C GLY A 202 -13.70 -37.54 16.96
N GLY A 203 -12.49 -37.00 16.98
CA GLY A 203 -11.37 -37.51 17.75
C GLY A 203 -11.47 -37.16 19.23
N SER A 204 -10.74 -37.90 20.07
CA SER A 204 -10.61 -37.63 21.52
C SER A 204 -9.20 -37.97 21.97
N SER A 205 -8.48 -37.01 22.55
CA SER A 205 -7.10 -37.20 23.03
C SER A 205 -6.61 -36.05 23.90
N GLY A 206 -5.46 -36.23 24.59
CA GLY A 206 -4.81 -35.20 25.38
C GLY A 206 -4.29 -34.03 24.52
N GLU A 207 -3.86 -34.30 23.30
CA GLU A 207 -3.37 -33.29 22.34
C GLU A 207 -4.52 -32.38 21.91
N ILE A 208 -5.76 -32.90 21.83
CA ILE A 208 -6.96 -32.12 21.56
C ILE A 208 -7.24 -31.15 22.73
N ALA A 209 -6.98 -31.53 23.97
CA ALA A 209 -7.09 -30.63 25.11
C ALA A 209 -6.10 -29.45 24.97
N ILE A 210 -4.89 -29.70 24.55
CA ILE A 210 -3.88 -28.65 24.27
C ILE A 210 -4.37 -27.72 23.15
N LEU A 211 -4.90 -28.26 22.05
CA LEU A 211 -5.46 -27.49 20.94
C LEU A 211 -6.64 -26.62 21.36
N ARG A 212 -7.55 -27.16 22.19
CA ARG A 212 -8.68 -26.42 22.75
C ARG A 212 -8.20 -25.23 23.59
N HIS A 213 -7.27 -25.49 24.53
CA HIS A 213 -6.66 -24.44 25.35
C HIS A 213 -5.97 -23.39 24.49
N ARG A 214 -5.18 -23.81 23.49
CA ARG A 214 -4.49 -22.90 22.53
C ARG A 214 -5.46 -21.98 21.79
N LEU A 215 -6.67 -22.46 21.50
CA LEU A 215 -7.72 -21.70 20.81
C LEU A 215 -8.69 -20.98 21.75
N GLY A 216 -8.44 -20.99 23.07
CA GLY A 216 -9.25 -20.31 24.07
C GLY A 216 -10.63 -20.92 24.26
N LEU A 217 -10.77 -22.23 24.05
CA LEU A 217 -12.00 -22.97 24.31
C LEU A 217 -11.96 -23.61 25.69
N PRO A 218 -13.15 -23.91 26.29
CA PRO A 218 -13.22 -24.63 27.55
C PRO A 218 -12.49 -25.97 27.51
N ASP A 219 -11.97 -26.39 28.65
CA ASP A 219 -11.25 -27.66 28.77
C ASP A 219 -12.08 -28.85 28.30
N GLY A 220 -11.40 -29.83 27.70
CA GLY A 220 -12.01 -31.02 27.14
C GLY A 220 -11.03 -31.78 26.23
N VAL A 221 -11.28 -33.04 26.01
CA VAL A 221 -10.45 -33.92 25.20
C VAL A 221 -11.07 -34.25 23.83
N ASP A 222 -12.31 -33.80 23.60
CA ASP A 222 -13.06 -34.13 22.39
C ASP A 222 -12.94 -33.05 21.32
N TYR A 223 -12.75 -33.49 20.06
CA TYR A 223 -12.82 -32.62 18.88
C TYR A 223 -14.28 -32.45 18.46
N ASP A 224 -14.99 -31.60 19.18
CA ASP A 224 -16.40 -31.29 18.99
C ASP A 224 -16.66 -30.30 17.87
N LYS A 225 -17.93 -29.96 17.61
CA LYS A 225 -18.30 -28.97 16.56
C LYS A 225 -17.78 -27.58 16.87
N ALA A 226 -17.65 -27.21 18.16
CA ALA A 226 -17.16 -25.88 18.55
C ALA A 226 -15.65 -25.74 18.20
N LEU A 227 -14.86 -26.77 18.52
CA LEU A 227 -13.44 -26.79 18.14
C LEU A 227 -13.27 -26.79 16.63
N ALA A 228 -14.05 -27.61 15.90
CA ALA A 228 -13.98 -27.65 14.44
C ALA A 228 -14.30 -26.27 13.80
N ALA A 229 -15.32 -25.58 14.31
CA ALA A 229 -15.66 -24.23 13.85
C ALA A 229 -14.55 -23.21 14.15
N LYS A 230 -13.94 -23.29 15.33
CA LYS A 230 -12.84 -22.40 15.72
C LYS A 230 -11.57 -22.65 14.87
N VAL A 231 -11.27 -23.92 14.58
CA VAL A 231 -10.16 -24.30 13.67
C VAL A 231 -10.42 -23.79 12.25
N LYS A 232 -11.63 -23.95 11.71
CA LYS A 232 -11.99 -23.40 10.39
C LYS A 232 -11.82 -21.89 10.32
N LEU A 233 -12.26 -21.17 11.34
CA LEU A 233 -12.11 -19.73 11.43
C LEU A 233 -10.62 -19.33 11.46
N PHE A 234 -9.82 -20.04 12.27
CA PHE A 234 -8.37 -19.82 12.31
C PHE A 234 -7.73 -20.07 10.95
N GLN A 235 -8.05 -21.19 10.30
CA GLN A 235 -7.55 -21.54 8.99
C GLN A 235 -7.88 -20.46 7.94
N ALA A 236 -9.16 -20.02 7.90
CA ALA A 236 -9.60 -18.97 6.97
C ALA A 236 -8.84 -17.65 7.16
N ASP A 237 -8.71 -17.19 8.42
CA ASP A 237 -7.98 -15.96 8.73
C ASP A 237 -6.48 -16.06 8.36
N HIS A 238 -5.91 -17.28 8.40
CA HIS A 238 -4.47 -17.50 8.16
C HIS A 238 -4.14 -18.04 6.76
N GLY A 239 -5.10 -17.98 5.81
CA GLY A 239 -4.87 -18.36 4.41
C GLY A 239 -4.70 -19.87 4.20
N LEU A 240 -5.19 -20.68 5.12
CA LEU A 240 -5.17 -22.14 5.05
C LEU A 240 -6.52 -22.65 4.53
N ASP A 241 -6.53 -23.91 4.05
CA ASP A 241 -7.78 -24.58 3.70
C ASP A 241 -8.66 -24.73 4.95
N ALA A 242 -9.84 -24.11 4.95
CA ALA A 242 -10.75 -24.07 6.08
C ALA A 242 -11.57 -25.35 6.21
N ASP A 243 -10.88 -26.50 6.27
CA ASP A 243 -11.48 -27.83 6.38
C ASP A 243 -11.88 -28.23 7.82
N GLY A 244 -11.35 -27.51 8.80
CA GLY A 244 -11.57 -27.78 10.22
C GLY A 244 -10.77 -28.96 10.77
N ILE A 245 -9.69 -29.35 10.09
CA ILE A 245 -8.75 -30.38 10.52
C ILE A 245 -7.45 -29.72 10.96
N ALA A 246 -7.04 -29.93 12.20
CA ALA A 246 -5.76 -29.45 12.68
C ALA A 246 -4.62 -30.36 12.19
N GLY A 247 -4.23 -30.18 10.93
CA GLY A 247 -3.08 -30.82 10.31
C GLY A 247 -1.79 -30.02 10.49
N ALA A 248 -0.68 -30.50 9.91
CA ALA A 248 0.66 -29.92 10.10
C ALA A 248 0.72 -28.40 9.85
N GLN A 249 0.16 -27.92 8.73
CA GLN A 249 0.15 -26.50 8.40
C GLN A 249 -0.63 -25.67 9.42
N THR A 250 -1.80 -26.17 9.87
CA THR A 250 -2.62 -25.47 10.88
C THR A 250 -1.89 -25.41 12.21
N ILE A 251 -1.26 -26.51 12.63
CA ILE A 251 -0.50 -26.57 13.90
C ILE A 251 0.74 -25.68 13.82
N GLU A 252 1.46 -25.68 12.72
CA GLU A 252 2.60 -24.77 12.50
C GLU A 252 2.17 -23.31 12.62
N ALA A 253 1.09 -22.91 11.95
CA ALA A 253 0.55 -21.55 12.05
C ALA A 253 0.14 -21.20 13.49
N LEU A 254 -0.54 -22.09 14.21
CA LEU A 254 -0.87 -21.90 15.62
C LEU A 254 0.38 -21.72 16.49
N ASN A 255 1.43 -22.48 16.26
CA ASN A 255 2.66 -22.45 17.04
C ASN A 255 3.53 -21.20 16.75
N ARG A 256 3.41 -20.57 15.56
CA ARG A 256 4.03 -19.26 15.29
C ARG A 256 3.50 -18.19 16.23
N GLY A 257 2.26 -18.33 16.69
CA GLY A 257 1.62 -17.46 17.67
C GLY A 257 1.11 -16.12 17.11
N PRO A 258 0.25 -15.44 17.89
CA PRO A 258 -0.40 -14.20 17.46
C PRO A 258 0.59 -13.04 17.22
N GLY A 259 1.70 -13.00 17.95
CA GLY A 259 2.74 -11.97 17.79
C GLY A 259 3.43 -12.01 16.43
N TYR A 260 3.61 -13.20 15.84
CA TYR A 260 4.14 -13.35 14.49
C TYR A 260 3.20 -12.70 13.45
N PHE A 261 1.93 -13.03 13.51
CA PHE A 261 0.93 -12.50 12.57
C PHE A 261 0.63 -11.02 12.79
N ALA A 262 0.63 -10.55 14.05
CA ALA A 262 0.53 -9.12 14.35
C ALA A 262 1.66 -8.32 13.72
N ARG A 263 2.89 -8.84 13.72
CA ARG A 263 4.04 -8.22 13.06
C ARG A 263 3.85 -8.17 11.54
N ILE A 264 3.34 -9.25 10.91
CA ILE A 264 3.05 -9.27 9.47
C ILE A 264 1.94 -8.26 9.14
N LEU A 265 0.88 -8.17 9.93
CA LEU A 265 -0.17 -7.16 9.79
C LEU A 265 0.43 -5.75 9.84
N GLN A 266 1.28 -5.48 10.83
CA GLN A 266 1.97 -4.20 10.96
C GLN A 266 2.84 -3.89 9.73
N LEU A 267 3.60 -4.86 9.23
CA LEU A 267 4.42 -4.70 8.04
C LEU A 267 3.57 -4.38 6.79
N ASN A 268 2.42 -5.05 6.65
CA ASN A 268 1.51 -4.78 5.54
C ASN A 268 0.82 -3.41 5.66
N LEU A 269 0.54 -2.95 6.88
CA LEU A 269 0.06 -1.59 7.13
C LEU A 269 1.11 -0.55 6.70
N GLU A 270 2.39 -0.80 7.02
CA GLU A 270 3.50 0.03 6.56
C GLU A 270 3.64 0.04 5.02
N ARG A 271 3.48 -1.12 4.37
CA ARG A 271 3.47 -1.22 2.89
C ARG A 271 2.30 -0.44 2.29
N ALA A 272 1.10 -0.55 2.87
CA ALA A 272 -0.08 0.18 2.42
C ALA A 272 0.03 1.70 2.63
N ARG A 273 0.79 2.14 3.65
CA ARG A 273 1.08 3.56 3.92
C ARG A 273 1.83 4.25 2.79
N LEU A 274 2.63 3.49 2.02
CA LEU A 274 3.40 4.02 0.90
C LEU A 274 2.55 4.23 -0.37
N LEU A 275 1.31 3.74 -0.38
CA LEU A 275 0.39 3.88 -1.50
C LEU A 275 -0.37 5.21 -1.42
N PRO A 276 -0.65 5.87 -2.54
CA PRO A 276 -1.42 7.10 -2.55
C PRO A 276 -2.89 6.85 -2.22
N GLY A 277 -3.59 7.91 -1.81
CA GLY A 277 -5.04 7.88 -1.72
C GLY A 277 -5.70 7.79 -3.11
N PRO A 278 -6.97 7.32 -3.19
CA PRO A 278 -7.66 7.06 -4.46
C PRO A 278 -7.90 8.32 -5.30
N TRP A 279 -7.82 9.51 -4.70
CA TRP A 279 -7.92 10.80 -5.39
C TRP A 279 -6.77 11.07 -6.36
N VAL A 280 -5.61 10.46 -6.12
CA VAL A 280 -4.50 10.48 -7.06
C VAL A 280 -4.77 9.46 -8.15
N ARG A 281 -4.75 9.89 -9.42
CA ARG A 281 -4.84 8.95 -10.54
C ARG A 281 -3.57 8.12 -10.61
N HIS A 282 -3.65 6.80 -10.36
CA HIS A 282 -2.48 5.92 -10.27
C HIS A 282 -2.81 4.47 -10.60
N VAL A 283 -1.75 3.71 -10.82
CA VAL A 283 -1.78 2.24 -10.94
C VAL A 283 -1.06 1.65 -9.73
N GLU A 284 -1.65 0.62 -9.16
CA GLU A 284 -1.10 -0.18 -8.07
C GLU A 284 -0.94 -1.63 -8.53
N VAL A 285 0.25 -2.18 -8.41
CA VAL A 285 0.55 -3.59 -8.68
C VAL A 285 0.92 -4.25 -7.36
N ASP A 286 0.08 -5.13 -6.89
CA ASP A 286 0.40 -5.99 -5.75
C ASP A 286 1.03 -7.30 -6.26
N ALA A 287 2.34 -7.43 -6.07
CA ALA A 287 3.08 -8.58 -6.53
C ALA A 287 2.78 -9.85 -5.71
N ALA A 288 2.36 -9.75 -4.44
CA ALA A 288 2.02 -10.93 -3.64
C ALA A 288 0.74 -11.62 -4.13
N SER A 289 -0.34 -10.86 -4.35
CA SER A 289 -1.59 -11.39 -4.90
C SER A 289 -1.57 -11.55 -6.42
N ALA A 290 -0.53 -11.06 -7.09
CA ALA A 290 -0.40 -10.97 -8.54
C ALA A 290 -1.63 -10.30 -9.17
N ARG A 291 -1.97 -9.10 -8.68
CA ARG A 291 -3.08 -8.26 -9.18
C ARG A 291 -2.63 -6.84 -9.42
N LEU A 292 -3.33 -6.19 -10.35
CA LEU A 292 -3.19 -4.77 -10.64
C LEU A 292 -4.54 -4.09 -10.42
N TYR A 293 -4.47 -2.90 -9.83
CA TYR A 293 -5.60 -2.00 -9.59
C TYR A 293 -5.27 -0.63 -10.18
N TYR A 294 -6.28 0.11 -10.63
CA TYR A 294 -6.09 1.48 -11.10
C TYR A 294 -7.24 2.36 -10.64
N TYR A 295 -6.89 3.58 -10.22
CA TYR A 295 -7.76 4.50 -9.51
C TYR A 295 -7.78 5.88 -10.16
N SER A 296 -8.93 6.56 -10.12
CA SER A 296 -9.06 7.98 -10.40
C SER A 296 -10.26 8.58 -9.69
N GLY A 297 -10.21 9.89 -9.39
CA GLY A 297 -11.35 10.62 -8.86
C GLY A 297 -11.92 10.13 -7.52
N GLY A 298 -11.16 9.35 -6.77
CA GLY A 298 -11.59 8.76 -5.49
C GLY A 298 -12.10 7.33 -5.59
N GLU A 299 -12.20 6.76 -6.81
CA GLU A 299 -12.81 5.47 -7.07
C GLU A 299 -11.81 4.46 -7.65
N LEU A 300 -12.12 3.18 -7.48
CA LEU A 300 -11.46 2.08 -8.17
C LEU A 300 -12.06 1.91 -9.57
N ASP A 301 -11.34 2.35 -10.61
CA ASP A 301 -11.79 2.26 -12.01
C ASP A 301 -11.70 0.83 -12.56
N GLY A 302 -10.85 0.00 -11.98
CA GLY A 302 -10.78 -1.41 -12.35
C GLY A 302 -9.60 -2.17 -11.79
N SER A 303 -9.61 -3.47 -12.03
CA SER A 303 -8.55 -4.38 -11.65
C SER A 303 -8.39 -5.50 -12.66
N MET A 304 -7.21 -6.15 -12.65
CA MET A 304 -6.93 -7.33 -13.46
C MET A 304 -5.90 -8.23 -12.79
N LYS A 305 -5.84 -9.47 -13.24
CA LYS A 305 -4.75 -10.37 -12.89
C LYS A 305 -3.46 -9.93 -13.59
N VAL A 306 -2.34 -10.20 -12.92
CA VAL A 306 -1.02 -10.03 -13.54
C VAL A 306 -0.18 -11.30 -13.34
N VAL A 307 0.91 -11.40 -14.10
CA VAL A 307 1.99 -12.34 -13.81
C VAL A 307 3.16 -11.52 -13.32
N ALA A 308 3.59 -11.77 -12.10
CA ALA A 308 4.74 -11.15 -11.45
C ALA A 308 6.00 -12.02 -11.58
N GLY A 309 7.13 -11.54 -11.10
CA GLY A 309 8.40 -12.23 -11.10
C GLY A 309 8.39 -13.56 -10.36
N ALA A 310 9.17 -14.51 -10.82
CA ALA A 310 9.44 -15.74 -10.07
C ALA A 310 10.23 -15.44 -8.79
N LYS A 311 10.29 -16.39 -7.86
CA LYS A 311 11.02 -16.24 -6.59
C LYS A 311 12.48 -15.84 -6.78
N GLU A 312 13.11 -16.38 -7.83
CA GLU A 312 14.52 -16.11 -8.17
C GLU A 312 14.70 -14.79 -8.94
N SER A 313 13.62 -14.20 -9.44
CA SER A 313 13.60 -12.99 -10.26
C SER A 313 12.43 -12.11 -9.83
N GLN A 314 12.41 -11.75 -8.56
CA GLN A 314 11.29 -11.05 -7.93
C GLN A 314 10.96 -9.72 -8.60
N THR A 315 9.68 -9.40 -8.71
CA THR A 315 9.26 -8.02 -9.01
C THR A 315 9.56 -7.15 -7.78
N PRO A 316 10.42 -6.11 -7.91
CA PRO A 316 10.81 -5.29 -6.77
C PRO A 316 9.68 -4.37 -6.32
N MET A 317 9.69 -3.96 -5.05
CA MET A 317 8.86 -2.85 -4.58
C MET A 317 9.45 -1.53 -5.09
N MET A 318 8.69 -0.84 -5.94
CA MET A 318 9.16 0.39 -6.58
C MET A 318 7.99 1.29 -6.97
N ALA A 319 8.25 2.57 -7.12
CA ALA A 319 7.29 3.54 -7.62
C ALA A 319 7.94 4.48 -8.64
N GLY A 320 7.20 4.83 -9.67
CA GLY A 320 7.66 5.72 -10.74
C GLY A 320 6.51 6.24 -11.58
N MET A 321 6.84 7.01 -12.62
CA MET A 321 5.86 7.62 -13.52
C MET A 321 5.81 6.87 -14.84
N ILE A 322 4.67 6.29 -15.19
CA ILE A 322 4.42 5.80 -16.55
C ILE A 322 4.25 7.03 -17.46
N ARG A 323 5.15 7.19 -18.42
CA ARG A 323 5.24 8.37 -19.27
C ARG A 323 4.80 8.11 -20.73
N TYR A 324 4.98 6.90 -21.22
CA TYR A 324 4.62 6.50 -22.57
C TYR A 324 4.33 5.01 -22.69
N ALA A 325 3.63 4.66 -23.75
CA ALA A 325 3.50 3.28 -24.20
C ALA A 325 4.38 3.05 -25.44
N THR A 326 4.83 1.81 -25.62
CA THR A 326 5.46 1.37 -26.85
C THR A 326 4.57 0.32 -27.51
N LEU A 327 4.18 0.57 -28.74
CA LEU A 327 3.40 -0.35 -29.56
C LEU A 327 4.32 -1.14 -30.49
N ASN A 328 3.93 -2.35 -30.85
CA ASN A 328 4.75 -3.29 -31.61
C ASN A 328 6.17 -3.42 -31.02
N PRO A 329 6.30 -3.71 -29.69
CA PRO A 329 7.58 -3.69 -29.03
C PRO A 329 8.49 -4.83 -29.48
N TYR A 330 9.79 -4.59 -29.57
CA TYR A 330 10.78 -5.65 -29.46
C TYR A 330 10.78 -6.22 -28.03
N TRP A 331 11.11 -7.48 -27.90
CA TRP A 331 11.55 -8.04 -26.62
C TRP A 331 13.07 -8.19 -26.65
N ASN A 332 13.80 -7.31 -26.00
CA ASN A 332 15.22 -7.53 -25.75
C ASN A 332 15.33 -8.69 -24.75
N VAL A 333 15.91 -9.79 -25.20
CA VAL A 333 16.04 -11.01 -24.40
C VAL A 333 17.14 -10.79 -23.37
N PRO A 334 16.87 -11.00 -22.06
CA PRO A 334 17.92 -10.98 -21.05
C PRO A 334 19.08 -11.91 -21.40
N PRO A 335 20.35 -11.52 -21.18
CA PRO A 335 21.53 -12.29 -21.58
C PRO A 335 21.52 -13.72 -21.04
N ASP A 336 21.11 -13.91 -19.79
CA ASP A 336 20.98 -15.22 -19.17
C ASP A 336 19.94 -16.13 -19.87
N LEU A 337 18.90 -15.54 -20.46
CA LEU A 337 17.93 -16.29 -21.27
C LEU A 337 18.45 -16.56 -22.68
N VAL A 338 19.29 -15.69 -23.23
CA VAL A 338 19.97 -16.00 -24.49
C VAL A 338 20.87 -17.21 -24.31
N GLU A 339 21.68 -17.23 -23.26
CA GLU A 339 22.55 -18.34 -22.88
C GLU A 339 21.74 -19.64 -22.68
N ARG A 340 20.75 -19.62 -21.80
CA ARG A 340 20.05 -20.84 -21.37
C ARG A 340 18.94 -21.34 -22.32
N LYS A 341 18.37 -20.47 -23.16
CA LYS A 341 17.17 -20.80 -23.96
C LYS A 341 17.32 -20.60 -25.45
N ILE A 342 18.13 -19.62 -25.90
CA ILE A 342 18.28 -19.32 -27.33
C ILE A 342 19.46 -20.06 -27.91
N ALA A 343 20.65 -19.92 -27.32
CA ALA A 343 21.88 -20.52 -27.82
C ALA A 343 21.77 -22.06 -27.94
N PRO A 344 21.25 -22.83 -26.97
CA PRO A 344 21.07 -24.26 -27.11
C PRO A 344 20.17 -24.66 -28.30
N LYS A 345 19.08 -23.92 -28.54
CA LYS A 345 18.19 -24.17 -29.67
C LYS A 345 18.87 -23.93 -31.02
N ILE A 346 19.74 -22.93 -31.09
CA ILE A 346 20.51 -22.69 -32.30
C ILE A 346 21.53 -23.77 -32.55
N LEU A 347 22.19 -24.27 -31.49
CA LEU A 347 23.10 -25.42 -31.58
C LEU A 347 22.38 -26.69 -32.01
N ASP A 348 21.11 -26.86 -31.65
CA ASP A 348 20.22 -27.97 -32.07
C ASP A 348 19.63 -27.77 -33.48
N GLY A 349 20.10 -26.76 -34.25
CA GLY A 349 19.73 -26.55 -35.65
C GLY A 349 18.56 -25.57 -35.88
N ALA A 350 18.07 -24.90 -34.86
CA ALA A 350 17.11 -23.82 -35.06
C ALA A 350 17.76 -22.56 -35.69
N THR A 351 16.96 -21.68 -36.28
CA THR A 351 17.46 -20.42 -36.81
C THR A 351 16.77 -19.23 -36.14
N LEU A 352 17.53 -18.17 -35.89
CA LEU A 352 16.99 -16.91 -35.36
C LEU A 352 15.79 -16.42 -36.18
N ARG A 353 15.89 -16.47 -37.51
CA ARG A 353 14.84 -16.06 -38.44
C ARG A 353 13.53 -16.85 -38.24
N LYS A 354 13.59 -18.18 -38.14
CA LYS A 354 12.39 -19.03 -37.90
C LYS A 354 11.79 -18.75 -36.54
N MET A 355 12.60 -18.46 -35.54
CA MET A 355 12.16 -18.12 -34.19
C MET A 355 11.73 -16.64 -34.07
N ARG A 356 11.88 -15.82 -35.13
CA ARG A 356 11.62 -14.37 -35.16
C ARG A 356 12.51 -13.60 -34.18
N TYR A 357 13.79 -13.94 -34.11
CA TYR A 357 14.81 -13.22 -33.36
C TYR A 357 15.85 -12.60 -34.29
N GLU A 358 16.55 -11.57 -33.79
CA GLU A 358 17.74 -10.97 -34.34
C GLU A 358 18.84 -10.90 -33.30
N ALA A 359 20.09 -11.13 -33.72
CA ALA A 359 21.27 -10.84 -32.92
C ALA A 359 21.88 -9.53 -33.34
N LEU A 360 22.35 -8.75 -32.40
CA LEU A 360 22.88 -7.39 -32.63
C LEU A 360 24.32 -7.28 -32.14
N SER A 361 25.10 -6.41 -32.78
CA SER A 361 26.54 -6.23 -32.54
C SER A 361 26.85 -5.75 -31.11
N ASP A 362 26.00 -4.91 -30.56
CA ASP A 362 26.21 -4.25 -29.28
C ASP A 362 24.88 -3.71 -28.70
N TRP A 363 24.95 -2.93 -27.60
CA TRP A 363 23.80 -2.35 -26.92
C TRP A 363 23.48 -0.91 -27.33
N THR A 364 24.13 -0.39 -28.35
CA THR A 364 23.89 0.98 -28.84
C THR A 364 22.63 1.08 -29.71
N ALA A 365 22.21 2.29 -30.02
CA ALA A 365 21.10 2.54 -30.92
C ALA A 365 21.44 2.15 -32.39
N ASP A 366 22.72 2.27 -32.76
CA ASP A 366 23.23 2.02 -34.11
C ASP A 366 23.73 0.59 -34.33
N ALA A 367 23.41 -0.32 -33.36
CA ALA A 367 23.80 -1.72 -33.42
C ALA A 367 23.37 -2.40 -34.71
N GLN A 368 24.30 -3.10 -35.36
CA GLN A 368 24.08 -3.81 -36.62
C GLN A 368 23.58 -5.23 -36.38
N THR A 369 22.69 -5.70 -37.26
CA THR A 369 22.23 -7.09 -37.21
C THR A 369 23.36 -8.03 -37.59
N LEU A 370 23.65 -9.02 -36.76
CA LEU A 370 24.66 -10.03 -36.97
C LEU A 370 24.09 -11.24 -37.74
N ASN A 371 24.93 -11.81 -38.63
CA ASN A 371 24.59 -13.08 -39.26
C ASN A 371 24.78 -14.23 -38.23
N GLN A 372 23.75 -15.08 -38.08
CA GLN A 372 23.79 -16.22 -37.18
C GLN A 372 25.01 -17.12 -37.35
N SER A 373 25.48 -17.31 -38.58
CA SER A 373 26.64 -18.16 -38.92
C SER A 373 27.98 -17.60 -38.44
N GLU A 374 28.06 -16.30 -38.13
CA GLU A 374 29.26 -15.62 -37.66
C GLU A 374 29.37 -15.55 -36.13
N ILE A 375 28.36 -16.08 -35.43
CA ILE A 375 28.28 -16.05 -33.98
C ILE A 375 28.77 -17.38 -33.41
N ASP A 376 29.70 -17.33 -32.45
CA ASP A 376 30.11 -18.47 -31.67
C ASP A 376 29.04 -18.81 -30.61
N TRP A 377 28.06 -19.61 -31.00
CA TRP A 377 26.96 -20.03 -30.15
C TRP A 377 27.39 -20.96 -29.01
N GLN A 378 28.54 -21.63 -29.14
CA GLN A 378 29.08 -22.45 -28.05
C GLN A 378 29.60 -21.54 -26.94
N ALA A 379 30.34 -20.49 -27.26
CA ALA A 379 30.77 -19.50 -26.30
C ALA A 379 29.60 -18.76 -25.63
N VAL A 380 28.53 -18.46 -26.38
CA VAL A 380 27.29 -17.86 -25.84
C VAL A 380 26.60 -18.84 -24.89
N ALA A 381 26.43 -20.11 -25.27
CA ALA A 381 25.79 -21.13 -24.41
C ALA A 381 26.59 -21.46 -23.14
N ALA A 382 27.92 -21.28 -23.18
CA ALA A 382 28.81 -21.46 -22.05
C ALA A 382 28.92 -20.18 -21.15
N GLY A 383 28.19 -19.11 -21.44
CA GLY A 383 28.26 -17.83 -20.69
C GLY A 383 29.59 -17.06 -20.87
N GLN A 384 30.42 -17.47 -21.84
CA GLN A 384 31.72 -16.84 -22.12
C GLN A 384 31.61 -15.60 -23.00
N ARG A 385 30.47 -15.44 -23.69
CA ARG A 385 30.18 -14.31 -24.57
C ARG A 385 28.74 -13.84 -24.34
N GLU A 386 28.58 -12.62 -23.90
CA GLU A 386 27.30 -11.94 -23.89
C GLU A 386 26.91 -11.51 -25.30
N LEU A 387 25.65 -11.76 -25.66
CA LEU A 387 25.11 -11.41 -26.98
C LEU A 387 23.76 -10.72 -26.81
N ARG A 388 23.60 -9.55 -27.43
CA ARG A 388 22.31 -8.88 -27.52
C ARG A 388 21.43 -9.60 -28.55
N VAL A 389 20.31 -10.15 -28.09
CA VAL A 389 19.29 -10.77 -28.93
C VAL A 389 17.95 -10.11 -28.66
N ARG A 390 17.18 -9.82 -29.70
CA ARG A 390 15.82 -9.30 -29.57
C ARG A 390 14.84 -10.14 -30.39
N GLN A 391 13.62 -10.31 -29.86
CA GLN A 391 12.50 -10.90 -30.58
C GLN A 391 11.74 -9.82 -31.35
N LEU A 392 11.41 -10.11 -32.60
CA LEU A 392 10.67 -9.21 -33.48
C LEU A 392 9.21 -9.07 -33.04
N PRO A 393 8.56 -7.91 -33.28
CA PRO A 393 7.13 -7.72 -33.05
C PRO A 393 6.28 -8.79 -33.74
N GLY A 394 5.12 -9.11 -33.17
CA GLY A 394 4.17 -10.06 -33.75
C GLY A 394 3.41 -10.86 -32.70
N GLY A 395 2.52 -11.74 -33.15
CA GLY A 395 1.57 -12.45 -32.29
C GLY A 395 2.19 -13.30 -31.18
N ASN A 396 3.43 -13.80 -31.39
CA ASN A 396 4.15 -14.63 -30.42
C ASN A 396 5.25 -13.86 -29.66
N ASN A 397 5.34 -12.53 -29.84
CA ASN A 397 6.31 -11.73 -29.10
C ASN A 397 5.98 -11.77 -27.62
N ALA A 398 6.97 -12.04 -26.78
CA ALA A 398 6.80 -12.15 -25.32
C ALA A 398 6.24 -10.87 -24.67
N MET A 399 6.47 -9.69 -25.28
CA MET A 399 5.92 -8.40 -24.84
C MET A 399 4.48 -8.14 -25.34
N GLY A 400 3.91 -9.07 -26.14
CA GLY A 400 2.61 -8.85 -26.75
C GLY A 400 2.61 -7.64 -27.72
N LYS A 401 1.52 -6.86 -27.69
CA LYS A 401 1.31 -5.73 -28.59
C LYS A 401 1.70 -4.37 -28.00
N ILE A 402 1.84 -4.27 -26.69
CA ILE A 402 2.04 -3.01 -25.98
C ILE A 402 2.82 -3.21 -24.69
N LYS A 403 3.73 -2.29 -24.39
CA LYS A 403 4.37 -2.12 -23.09
C LYS A 403 4.21 -0.68 -22.60
N PHE A 404 4.01 -0.50 -21.27
CA PHE A 404 3.90 0.79 -20.60
C PHE A 404 5.18 1.03 -19.82
N MET A 405 5.82 2.17 -20.11
CA MET A 405 7.18 2.44 -19.67
C MET A 405 7.22 3.46 -18.54
N PHE A 406 7.84 3.05 -17.43
CA PHE A 406 8.33 3.90 -16.36
C PHE A 406 9.85 3.66 -16.28
N PRO A 407 10.66 4.54 -16.84
CA PRO A 407 12.09 4.31 -17.03
C PRO A 407 12.81 3.97 -15.74
N ASN A 408 13.56 2.89 -15.72
CA ASN A 408 14.36 2.44 -14.59
C ASN A 408 15.50 1.55 -15.05
N ASP A 409 16.57 1.45 -14.24
CA ASP A 409 17.78 0.65 -14.49
C ASP A 409 17.59 -0.86 -14.27
N LEU A 410 16.48 -1.29 -13.66
CA LEU A 410 16.15 -2.69 -13.48
C LEU A 410 15.43 -3.31 -14.69
N GLY A 411 15.06 -2.50 -15.69
CA GLY A 411 14.33 -2.94 -16.86
C GLY A 411 12.94 -3.50 -16.56
N ILE A 412 12.30 -3.02 -15.50
CA ILE A 412 10.94 -3.44 -15.11
C ILE A 412 9.91 -2.56 -15.81
N TYR A 413 8.88 -3.18 -16.40
CA TYR A 413 7.77 -2.50 -17.05
C TYR A 413 6.50 -3.35 -17.02
N LEU A 414 5.37 -2.72 -17.31
CA LEU A 414 4.09 -3.40 -17.47
C LEU A 414 3.91 -3.72 -18.95
N HIS A 415 3.52 -4.95 -19.32
CA HIS A 415 3.40 -5.30 -20.73
C HIS A 415 2.33 -6.35 -21.00
N ASP A 416 1.89 -6.39 -22.24
CA ASP A 416 1.03 -7.43 -22.78
C ASP A 416 1.79 -8.78 -22.87
N THR A 417 1.07 -9.87 -23.15
CA THR A 417 1.65 -11.20 -23.34
C THR A 417 0.76 -12.06 -24.23
N PRO A 418 1.31 -12.90 -25.11
CA PRO A 418 0.52 -13.90 -25.84
C PRO A 418 0.10 -15.10 -24.97
N ASP A 419 0.77 -15.34 -23.85
CA ASP A 419 0.53 -16.51 -22.98
C ASP A 419 -0.61 -16.24 -22.00
N ARG A 420 -1.84 -16.32 -22.51
CA ARG A 420 -3.06 -16.07 -21.74
C ARG A 420 -3.37 -17.15 -20.71
N ALA A 421 -2.85 -18.38 -20.92
CA ALA A 421 -3.09 -19.52 -20.04
C ALA A 421 -2.53 -19.28 -18.62
N LEU A 422 -1.49 -18.45 -18.47
CA LEU A 422 -0.90 -18.13 -17.18
C LEU A 422 -1.89 -17.45 -16.21
N PHE A 423 -2.86 -16.69 -16.72
CA PHE A 423 -3.84 -15.99 -15.88
C PHE A 423 -4.90 -16.92 -15.26
N ALA A 424 -5.05 -18.14 -15.77
CA ALA A 424 -5.90 -19.17 -15.16
C ALA A 424 -5.26 -19.85 -13.94
N LYS A 425 -3.94 -19.72 -13.78
CA LYS A 425 -3.21 -20.36 -12.68
C LYS A 425 -3.50 -19.66 -11.35
N PRO A 426 -3.60 -20.39 -10.24
CA PRO A 426 -3.76 -19.79 -8.90
C PRO A 426 -2.53 -19.01 -8.47
N VAL A 427 -1.32 -19.54 -8.67
CA VAL A 427 -0.04 -18.85 -8.46
C VAL A 427 0.43 -18.29 -9.79
N ARG A 428 0.86 -17.02 -9.80
CA ARG A 428 1.23 -16.32 -11.03
C ARG A 428 2.59 -15.61 -10.94
N HIS A 429 3.56 -16.24 -10.28
CA HIS A 429 4.94 -15.78 -10.13
C HIS A 429 5.84 -16.52 -11.14
N PHE A 430 5.86 -16.05 -12.41
CA PHE A 430 6.53 -16.76 -13.52
C PHE A 430 7.38 -15.85 -14.42
N SER A 431 7.38 -14.53 -14.22
CA SER A 431 8.17 -13.63 -15.06
C SER A 431 9.60 -13.46 -14.54
N ASN A 432 10.45 -12.81 -15.31
CA ASN A 432 11.79 -12.40 -14.89
C ASN A 432 11.79 -11.00 -14.24
N GLY A 433 10.72 -10.66 -13.51
CA GLY A 433 10.58 -9.40 -12.79
C GLY A 433 9.56 -8.43 -13.41
N CYS A 434 9.40 -8.39 -14.73
CA CYS A 434 8.38 -7.56 -15.39
C CYS A 434 6.96 -8.04 -15.09
N VAL A 435 5.99 -7.14 -15.21
CA VAL A 435 4.58 -7.41 -14.91
C VAL A 435 3.79 -7.64 -16.21
N ARG A 436 3.33 -8.89 -16.43
CA ARG A 436 2.48 -9.24 -17.57
C ARG A 436 1.02 -8.96 -17.23
N LEU A 437 0.31 -8.30 -18.13
CA LEU A 437 -1.07 -7.85 -17.93
C LEU A 437 -2.07 -8.82 -18.56
N GLU A 438 -3.14 -9.15 -17.82
CA GLU A 438 -4.26 -9.93 -18.34
C GLU A 438 -4.99 -9.20 -19.48
N ASP A 439 -5.12 -7.88 -19.39
CA ASP A 439 -5.73 -7.04 -20.41
C ASP A 439 -5.03 -5.69 -20.54
N ALA A 440 -3.87 -5.71 -21.24
CA ALA A 440 -3.09 -4.52 -21.49
C ALA A 440 -3.84 -3.47 -22.33
N GLN A 441 -4.75 -3.91 -23.21
CA GLN A 441 -5.58 -3.02 -24.02
C GLN A 441 -6.56 -2.23 -23.15
N ARG A 442 -7.16 -2.84 -22.14
CA ARG A 442 -8.06 -2.18 -21.19
C ARG A 442 -7.32 -1.12 -20.37
N LEU A 443 -6.12 -1.46 -19.87
CA LEU A 443 -5.28 -0.48 -19.18
C LEU A 443 -4.87 0.65 -20.12
N GLY A 444 -4.53 0.33 -21.37
CA GLY A 444 -4.25 1.33 -22.41
C GLY A 444 -5.44 2.27 -22.65
N ARG A 445 -6.65 1.77 -22.77
CA ARG A 445 -7.86 2.61 -22.87
C ARG A 445 -8.01 3.55 -21.67
N TRP A 446 -7.72 3.07 -20.47
CA TRP A 446 -7.77 3.91 -19.27
C TRP A 446 -6.71 5.01 -19.29
N PHE A 447 -5.49 4.73 -19.78
CA PHE A 447 -4.44 5.74 -19.90
C PHE A 447 -4.75 6.82 -20.94
N PHE A 448 -5.21 6.40 -22.13
CA PHE A 448 -5.34 7.26 -23.31
C PHE A 448 -6.77 7.77 -23.57
N GLY A 449 -7.77 7.27 -22.86
CA GLY A 449 -9.18 7.52 -23.16
C GLY A 449 -9.70 6.76 -24.40
N LYS A 450 -8.81 6.11 -25.16
CA LYS A 450 -9.11 5.27 -26.34
C LYS A 450 -8.12 4.11 -26.41
N THR A 451 -8.46 3.06 -27.15
CA THR A 451 -7.50 1.96 -27.39
C THR A 451 -6.29 2.48 -28.17
N PRO A 452 -5.09 2.38 -27.63
CA PRO A 452 -3.89 2.73 -28.38
C PRO A 452 -3.68 1.71 -29.51
N THR A 453 -3.55 2.19 -30.72
CA THR A 453 -3.32 1.37 -31.92
C THR A 453 -2.08 1.85 -32.63
N ALA A 454 -1.31 0.89 -33.14
CA ALA A 454 -0.13 1.19 -33.95
C ALA A 454 -0.54 1.83 -35.29
N GLU A 455 0.19 2.82 -35.73
CA GLU A 455 -0.07 3.52 -37.00
C GLU A 455 0.39 2.70 -38.20
N SER A 456 1.32 1.75 -37.99
CA SER A 456 1.88 0.86 -39.00
C SER A 456 2.41 -0.43 -38.38
N ASP A 457 2.95 -1.34 -39.16
CA ASP A 457 3.65 -2.52 -38.70
C ASP A 457 5.09 -2.24 -38.18
N ALA A 458 5.54 -0.99 -38.26
CA ALA A 458 6.84 -0.61 -37.73
C ALA A 458 7.00 -0.94 -36.23
N PRO A 459 8.16 -1.45 -35.84
CA PRO A 459 8.42 -1.74 -34.42
C PRO A 459 8.65 -0.48 -33.59
N GLU A 460 8.53 -0.62 -32.26
CA GLU A 460 8.88 0.38 -31.25
C GLU A 460 8.21 1.76 -31.46
N GLN A 461 6.90 1.78 -31.75
CA GLN A 461 6.15 3.03 -31.89
C GLN A 461 5.87 3.63 -30.51
N TYR A 462 6.51 4.76 -30.22
CA TYR A 462 6.38 5.46 -28.94
C TYR A 462 5.16 6.37 -28.93
N VAL A 463 4.25 6.15 -27.97
CA VAL A 463 3.06 6.97 -27.80
C VAL A 463 3.12 7.59 -26.40
N PRO A 464 3.36 8.90 -26.27
CA PRO A 464 3.38 9.57 -24.98
C PRO A 464 1.98 9.56 -24.35
N LEU A 465 1.92 9.33 -23.02
CA LEU A 465 0.67 9.49 -22.28
C LEU A 465 0.26 10.96 -22.26
N PRO A 466 -1.05 11.27 -22.36
CA PRO A 466 -1.53 12.66 -22.23
C PRO A 466 -1.10 13.34 -20.93
N ARG A 467 -0.98 12.54 -19.86
CA ARG A 467 -0.40 12.92 -18.57
C ARG A 467 0.34 11.72 -18.02
N PRO A 468 1.55 11.87 -17.46
CA PRO A 468 2.22 10.81 -16.73
C PRO A 468 1.34 10.27 -15.59
N VAL A 469 1.38 8.98 -15.36
CA VAL A 469 0.56 8.32 -14.34
C VAL A 469 1.48 7.57 -13.38
N PRO A 470 1.40 7.84 -12.06
CA PRO A 470 2.13 7.09 -11.07
C PRO A 470 1.82 5.59 -11.11
N VAL A 471 2.83 4.76 -10.99
CA VAL A 471 2.72 3.33 -10.76
C VAL A 471 3.44 2.98 -9.46
N TYR A 472 2.77 2.21 -8.61
CA TYR A 472 3.32 1.68 -7.37
C TYR A 472 3.31 0.16 -7.45
N VAL A 473 4.47 -0.46 -7.34
CA VAL A 473 4.61 -1.91 -7.21
C VAL A 473 4.85 -2.21 -5.75
N THR A 474 3.90 -2.89 -5.13
CA THR A 474 3.91 -3.26 -3.71
C THR A 474 3.89 -4.77 -3.54
N TYR A 475 3.90 -5.23 -2.29
CA TYR A 475 3.88 -6.65 -1.93
C TYR A 475 3.07 -6.84 -0.64
N LEU A 476 1.76 -7.10 -0.78
CA LEU A 476 0.82 -7.17 0.33
C LEU A 476 0.44 -8.62 0.61
N THR A 477 0.97 -9.18 1.69
CA THR A 477 0.70 -10.55 2.14
C THR A 477 -0.49 -10.64 3.09
N VAL A 478 -1.19 -9.54 3.32
CA VAL A 478 -2.43 -9.49 4.08
C VAL A 478 -3.51 -8.78 3.29
N VAL A 479 -4.64 -9.45 3.11
CA VAL A 479 -5.82 -8.90 2.44
C VAL A 479 -6.93 -8.71 3.47
N PRO A 480 -7.51 -7.50 3.59
CA PRO A 480 -8.67 -7.30 4.43
C PRO A 480 -9.90 -7.99 3.81
N THR A 481 -10.65 -8.69 4.66
CA THR A 481 -11.93 -9.35 4.31
C THR A 481 -13.10 -8.64 4.98
N ALA A 482 -14.33 -9.07 4.72
CA ALA A 482 -15.51 -8.51 5.39
C ALA A 482 -15.46 -8.70 6.92
N ASP A 483 -14.91 -9.83 7.37
CA ASP A 483 -14.95 -10.26 8.77
C ASP A 483 -13.57 -10.19 9.47
N GLY A 484 -12.53 -9.73 8.78
CA GLY A 484 -11.18 -9.68 9.36
C GLY A 484 -10.08 -9.56 8.30
N VAL A 485 -9.14 -10.48 8.34
CA VAL A 485 -7.99 -10.55 7.42
C VAL A 485 -7.81 -11.95 6.86
N GLN A 486 -7.16 -12.02 5.70
CA GLN A 486 -6.60 -13.25 5.17
C GLN A 486 -5.11 -13.04 4.91
N PHE A 487 -4.26 -13.91 5.45
CA PHE A 487 -2.84 -13.94 5.12
C PHE A 487 -2.63 -14.71 3.82
N LEU A 488 -1.80 -14.17 2.94
CA LEU A 488 -1.36 -14.83 1.69
C LEU A 488 0.01 -15.49 1.92
N PRO A 489 0.37 -16.48 1.09
CA PRO A 489 1.73 -17.00 1.08
C PRO A 489 2.76 -15.91 0.82
N ASP A 490 3.86 -15.94 1.56
CA ASP A 490 5.01 -15.05 1.35
C ASP A 490 6.01 -15.72 0.38
N ASP A 491 5.64 -15.77 -0.89
CA ASP A 491 6.44 -16.45 -1.93
C ASP A 491 7.82 -15.81 -2.12
N TYR A 492 7.96 -14.53 -1.82
CA TYR A 492 9.22 -13.79 -1.94
C TYR A 492 10.06 -13.76 -0.66
N GLY A 493 9.51 -14.19 0.47
CA GLY A 493 10.21 -14.19 1.76
C GLY A 493 10.38 -12.81 2.39
N ARG A 494 9.52 -11.84 2.05
CA ARG A 494 9.64 -10.44 2.49
C ARG A 494 8.98 -10.10 3.81
N ASP A 495 8.29 -11.04 4.43
CA ASP A 495 7.65 -10.83 5.73
C ASP A 495 8.61 -11.10 6.90
N GLY A 496 9.77 -11.67 6.60
CA GLY A 496 10.83 -11.95 7.57
C GLY A 496 11.97 -10.93 7.58
N GLU A 497 11.98 -9.97 6.64
CA GLU A 497 13.03 -8.96 6.49
C GLU A 497 13.00 -7.89 7.58
#